data_9d671e00aff2729062c51a0659d16787
#
_entry.id   9d671e00aff2729062c51a0659d16787
#
_cell.length_a   1.000
_cell.length_b   1.000
_cell.length_c   1.000
_cell.angle_alpha   90.00
_cell.angle_beta   90.00
_cell.angle_gamma   90.00
#
_symmetry.space_group_name_H-M   'P 1'
#
loop_
_entity.id
_entity.type
_entity.pdbx_description
1 polymer ?
#
loop_
_entity_poly.entity_id
_entity_poly.type
_entity_poly.pdbx_seq_one_letter_code
_entity_poly.pdbx_strand_id
1 'polypeptide(L)'
;EEAEFNQLLSEIKTGQVVSREPVYSHRGFQRNGTDDLMGSYVELSIDSQQLWLYKDGALITETGVVTGLPTPDRQTLRGAFSIAYKESPSVLSSDVYGYETPVQYWMPFVLGQGLHDANWQSSFGGSAYLSSGSHGCVNLPTDQAALIYSYVEAGYPIIIY
;
A
#
# COMPACT_ATOMS: atom_id res chain seq x y z
N GLU A 1 -8.29 8.66 -20.18
CA GLU A 1 -9.74 8.80 -20.47
C GLU A 1 -9.95 9.37 -21.90
N GLU A 2 -9.37 10.52 -22.24
CA GLU A 2 -9.55 11.17 -23.55
C GLU A 2 -9.09 10.29 -24.72
N ALA A 3 -7.95 9.60 -24.60
CA ALA A 3 -7.44 8.70 -25.61
C ALA A 3 -8.41 7.54 -25.90
N GLU A 4 -8.99 6.92 -24.85
CA GLU A 4 -9.98 5.85 -24.98
C GLU A 4 -11.28 6.36 -25.59
N PHE A 5 -11.73 7.54 -25.17
CA PHE A 5 -12.94 8.17 -25.74
C PHE A 5 -12.79 8.39 -27.24
N ASN A 6 -11.66 8.97 -27.68
CA ASN A 6 -11.39 9.24 -29.08
C ASN A 6 -11.29 7.93 -29.91
N GLN A 7 -10.68 6.89 -29.35
CA GLN A 7 -10.60 5.57 -29.96
C GLN A 7 -11.99 4.96 -30.12
N LEU A 8 -12.82 4.92 -29.06
CA LEU A 8 -14.20 4.43 -29.10
C LEU A 8 -15.05 5.20 -30.10
N LEU A 9 -14.93 6.52 -30.13
CA LEU A 9 -15.67 7.36 -31.07
C LEU A 9 -15.31 7.04 -32.53
N SER A 10 -14.04 6.79 -32.82
CA SER A 10 -13.56 6.35 -34.12
C SER A 10 -14.16 4.99 -34.52
N GLU A 11 -14.14 4.02 -33.60
CA GLU A 11 -14.66 2.66 -33.81
C GLU A 11 -16.17 2.65 -34.06
N ILE A 12 -16.93 3.40 -33.26
CA ILE A 12 -18.39 3.55 -33.44
C ILE A 12 -18.71 4.11 -34.84
N LYS A 13 -17.95 5.08 -35.32
CA LYS A 13 -18.15 5.67 -36.65
C LYS A 13 -17.92 4.68 -37.79
N THR A 14 -17.10 3.65 -37.60
CA THR A 14 -16.87 2.61 -38.63
C THR A 14 -17.98 1.59 -38.71
N GLY A 15 -18.84 1.45 -37.68
CA GLY A 15 -19.89 0.44 -37.58
C GLY A 15 -19.38 -1.00 -37.50
N GLN A 16 -18.09 -1.20 -37.24
CA GLN A 16 -17.48 -2.52 -37.10
C GLN A 16 -17.56 -3.03 -35.67
N VAL A 17 -17.72 -4.33 -35.49
CA VAL A 17 -17.55 -4.95 -34.18
C VAL A 17 -16.07 -5.08 -33.87
N VAL A 18 -15.64 -4.40 -32.82
CA VAL A 18 -14.25 -4.40 -32.36
C VAL A 18 -14.17 -5.07 -31.01
N SER A 19 -13.26 -6.04 -30.87
CA SER A 19 -12.87 -6.66 -29.59
C SER A 19 -11.42 -6.36 -29.31
N ARG A 20 -11.16 -5.55 -28.29
CA ARG A 20 -9.80 -5.16 -27.87
C ARG A 20 -9.73 -4.78 -26.41
N GLU A 21 -8.56 -4.73 -25.87
CA GLU A 21 -8.29 -4.10 -24.57
C GLU A 21 -8.52 -2.58 -24.65
N PRO A 22 -9.22 -1.97 -23.68
CA PRO A 22 -9.33 -0.52 -23.58
C PRO A 22 -7.98 0.17 -23.41
N VAL A 23 -7.90 1.45 -23.82
CA VAL A 23 -6.73 2.29 -23.49
C VAL A 23 -6.86 2.80 -22.07
N TYR A 24 -6.13 2.20 -21.14
CA TYR A 24 -6.15 2.57 -19.73
C TYR A 24 -5.23 3.78 -19.48
N SER A 25 -5.68 4.76 -18.71
CA SER A 25 -4.83 5.85 -18.19
C SER A 25 -3.82 5.35 -17.15
N HIS A 26 -4.24 4.36 -16.36
CA HIS A 26 -3.40 3.63 -15.41
C HIS A 26 -3.75 2.15 -15.52
N ARG A 27 -2.74 1.31 -15.59
CA ARG A 27 -2.91 -0.14 -15.48
C ARG A 27 -2.61 -0.58 -14.07
N GLY A 28 -3.33 -1.56 -13.56
CA GLY A 28 -2.91 -2.30 -12.37
C GLY A 28 -1.54 -2.93 -12.60
N PHE A 29 -0.86 -3.25 -11.51
CA PHE A 29 0.45 -3.88 -11.56
C PHE A 29 0.37 -5.20 -12.32
N GLN A 30 1.07 -5.33 -13.40
CA GLN A 30 1.23 -6.45 -14.33
C GLN A 30 0.01 -7.37 -14.52
N ARG A 31 -0.56 -7.40 -15.72
CA ARG A 31 -1.55 -8.40 -16.15
C ARG A 31 -0.84 -9.53 -16.89
N ASN A 32 -0.36 -10.54 -16.15
CA ASN A 32 0.31 -11.71 -16.71
C ASN A 32 -0.52 -12.99 -16.63
N GLY A 33 -1.86 -12.89 -16.63
CA GLY A 33 -2.74 -14.03 -16.53
C GLY A 33 -3.35 -14.20 -15.13
N THR A 34 -3.04 -15.28 -14.43
CA THR A 34 -3.66 -15.62 -13.12
C THR A 34 -2.83 -15.16 -11.90
N ASP A 35 -1.62 -14.67 -12.11
CA ASP A 35 -0.72 -14.20 -11.05
C ASP A 35 -0.16 -12.82 -11.38
N ASP A 36 -0.90 -11.78 -11.00
CA ASP A 36 -0.50 -10.40 -11.20
C ASP A 36 0.55 -9.91 -10.18
N LEU A 37 0.81 -10.66 -9.12
CA LEU A 37 1.76 -10.31 -8.06
C LEU A 37 3.16 -10.89 -8.30
N MET A 38 3.26 -11.92 -9.15
CA MET A 38 4.52 -12.61 -9.48
C MET A 38 5.31 -13.05 -8.25
N GLY A 39 4.60 -13.40 -7.16
CA GLY A 39 5.21 -13.83 -5.91
C GLY A 39 5.98 -12.74 -5.14
N SER A 40 5.91 -11.47 -5.55
CA SER A 40 6.62 -10.36 -4.88
C SER A 40 5.62 -9.28 -4.45
N TYR A 41 5.24 -9.25 -3.18
CA TYR A 41 4.24 -8.33 -2.63
C TYR A 41 4.34 -8.22 -1.11
N VAL A 42 3.74 -7.18 -0.57
CA VAL A 42 3.43 -7.06 0.85
C VAL A 42 1.97 -7.49 1.05
N GLU A 43 1.73 -8.31 2.04
CA GLU A 43 0.39 -8.70 2.49
C GLU A 43 0.15 -8.16 3.90
N LEU A 44 -1.00 -7.55 4.14
CA LEU A 44 -1.39 -6.99 5.42
C LEU A 44 -2.81 -7.40 5.79
N SER A 45 -2.94 -8.12 6.88
CA SER A 45 -4.23 -8.42 7.52
C SER A 45 -4.49 -7.43 8.66
N ILE A 46 -5.50 -6.57 8.50
CA ILE A 46 -5.92 -5.63 9.55
C ILE A 46 -6.51 -6.40 10.73
N ASP A 47 -7.25 -7.46 10.46
CA ASP A 47 -7.93 -8.22 11.52
C ASP A 47 -6.95 -8.98 12.42
N SER A 48 -5.87 -9.54 11.85
CA SER A 48 -4.83 -10.21 12.63
C SER A 48 -3.70 -9.28 13.09
N GLN A 49 -3.64 -8.05 12.55
CA GLN A 49 -2.55 -7.09 12.77
C GLN A 49 -1.18 -7.69 12.45
N GLN A 50 -1.12 -8.37 11.29
CA GLN A 50 0.07 -9.04 10.78
C GLN A 50 0.38 -8.57 9.37
N LEU A 51 1.67 -8.44 9.09
CA LEU A 51 2.22 -8.12 7.78
C LEU A 51 3.20 -9.22 7.36
N TRP A 52 3.12 -9.62 6.10
CA TRP A 52 4.05 -10.54 5.45
C TRP A 52 4.67 -9.87 4.23
N LEU A 53 5.96 -10.04 4.05
CA LEU A 53 6.68 -9.63 2.85
C LEU A 53 7.11 -10.86 2.07
N TYR A 54 6.71 -10.93 0.82
CA TYR A 54 7.11 -11.98 -0.12
C TYR A 54 8.01 -11.41 -1.21
N LYS A 55 9.03 -12.15 -1.59
CA LYS A 55 9.91 -11.86 -2.74
C LYS A 55 10.13 -13.13 -3.54
N ASP A 56 9.76 -13.10 -4.84
CA ASP A 56 9.92 -14.22 -5.78
C ASP A 56 9.32 -15.54 -5.23
N GLY A 57 8.16 -15.45 -4.58
CA GLY A 57 7.45 -16.55 -3.95
C GLY A 57 7.97 -16.99 -2.57
N ALA A 58 9.07 -16.42 -2.10
CA ALA A 58 9.62 -16.71 -0.78
C ALA A 58 9.12 -15.73 0.27
N LEU A 59 8.72 -16.20 1.45
CA LEU A 59 8.46 -15.37 2.62
C LEU A 59 9.79 -14.82 3.15
N ILE A 60 9.93 -13.50 3.16
CA ILE A 60 11.12 -12.79 3.65
C ILE A 60 10.99 -12.48 5.13
N THR A 61 9.82 -11.94 5.53
CA THR A 61 9.53 -11.65 6.94
C THR A 61 8.05 -11.67 7.22
N GLU A 62 7.74 -11.90 8.50
CA GLU A 62 6.42 -11.80 9.10
C GLU A 62 6.55 -10.93 10.36
N THR A 63 5.66 -9.96 10.55
CA THR A 63 5.72 -9.06 11.71
C THR A 63 4.36 -8.57 12.14
N GLY A 64 4.19 -8.42 13.46
CA GLY A 64 3.06 -7.68 14.01
C GLY A 64 3.13 -6.20 13.65
N VAL A 65 1.99 -5.58 13.43
CA VAL A 65 1.85 -4.16 13.08
C VAL A 65 0.85 -3.46 13.98
N VAL A 66 0.78 -2.12 13.87
CA VAL A 66 -0.35 -1.34 14.40
C VAL A 66 -0.90 -0.47 13.27
N THR A 67 -2.10 -0.82 12.81
CA THR A 67 -2.82 -0.07 11.77
C THR A 67 -3.56 1.13 12.32
N GLY A 68 -4.28 1.84 11.47
CA GLY A 68 -5.14 2.95 11.88
C GLY A 68 -6.22 2.53 12.88
N LEU A 69 -6.62 3.48 13.74
CA LEU A 69 -7.77 3.28 14.63
C LEU A 69 -9.00 2.91 13.77
N PRO A 70 -9.85 1.96 14.19
CA PRO A 70 -10.99 1.52 13.37
C PRO A 70 -12.16 2.53 13.42
N THR A 71 -11.88 3.77 13.06
CA THR A 71 -12.87 4.84 12.89
C THR A 71 -12.90 5.29 11.43
N PRO A 72 -14.01 5.85 10.93
CA PRO A 72 -14.14 6.22 9.52
C PRO A 72 -13.05 7.16 9.00
N ASP A 73 -12.51 8.02 9.85
CA ASP A 73 -11.50 9.03 9.54
C ASP A 73 -10.05 8.56 9.74
N ARG A 74 -9.83 7.42 10.45
CA ARG A 74 -8.49 6.97 10.83
C ARG A 74 -8.15 5.54 10.44
N GLN A 75 -9.10 4.79 9.91
CA GLN A 75 -8.86 3.40 9.53
C GLN A 75 -7.85 3.28 8.38
N THR A 76 -7.05 2.25 8.40
CA THR A 76 -6.24 1.87 7.24
C THR A 76 -7.15 1.37 6.13
N LEU A 77 -6.96 1.85 4.91
CA LEU A 77 -7.77 1.48 3.77
C LEU A 77 -7.45 0.05 3.31
N ARG A 78 -8.51 -0.74 3.12
CA ARG A 78 -8.42 -2.09 2.52
C ARG A 78 -8.37 -1.97 1.00
N GLY A 79 -7.62 -2.83 0.34
CA GLY A 79 -7.53 -2.86 -1.11
C GLY A 79 -6.19 -3.38 -1.63
N ALA A 80 -6.03 -3.32 -2.94
CA ALA A 80 -4.78 -3.60 -3.62
C ALA A 80 -4.16 -2.28 -4.08
N PHE A 81 -2.97 -2.00 -3.59
CA PHE A 81 -2.22 -0.76 -3.86
C PHE A 81 -0.80 -1.11 -4.33
N SER A 82 -0.01 -0.08 -4.55
CA SER A 82 1.45 -0.21 -4.72
C SER A 82 2.16 0.85 -3.90
N ILE A 83 3.38 0.55 -3.47
CA ILE A 83 4.27 1.54 -2.86
C ILE A 83 4.51 2.65 -3.89
N ALA A 84 4.16 3.89 -3.54
CA ALA A 84 4.27 5.02 -4.45
C ALA A 84 5.72 5.48 -4.63
N TYR A 85 6.42 5.56 -3.53
CA TYR A 85 7.86 5.89 -3.44
C TYR A 85 8.38 5.42 -2.07
N LYS A 86 9.66 5.61 -1.82
CA LYS A 86 10.25 5.40 -0.49
C LYS A 86 11.21 6.54 -0.13
N GLU A 87 11.28 6.88 1.14
CA GLU A 87 12.11 7.96 1.64
C GLU A 87 12.74 7.59 3.00
N SER A 88 14.00 7.95 3.20
CA SER A 88 14.71 7.73 4.46
C SER A 88 15.83 8.76 4.64
N PRO A 89 15.84 9.53 5.74
CA PRO A 89 14.77 9.71 6.73
C PRO A 89 13.61 10.56 6.14
N SER A 90 12.46 10.57 6.83
CA SER A 90 11.31 11.41 6.47
C SER A 90 10.62 12.01 7.70
N VAL A 91 9.75 12.99 7.47
CA VAL A 91 8.90 13.58 8.51
C VAL A 91 7.44 13.45 8.09
N LEU A 92 6.68 12.70 8.87
CA LEU A 92 5.24 12.59 8.69
C LEU A 92 4.56 13.79 9.34
N SER A 93 3.73 14.52 8.59
CA SER A 93 3.01 15.67 9.10
C SER A 93 1.54 15.63 8.73
N SER A 94 0.72 16.25 9.57
CA SER A 94 -0.70 16.46 9.29
C SER A 94 -1.18 17.74 9.93
N ASP A 95 -1.64 18.68 9.10
CA ASP A 95 -2.27 19.93 9.58
C ASP A 95 -3.60 19.64 10.28
N VAL A 96 -4.32 18.60 9.84
CA VAL A 96 -5.63 18.22 10.41
C VAL A 96 -5.49 17.70 11.83
N TYR A 97 -4.46 16.90 12.09
CA TYR A 97 -4.24 16.30 13.42
C TYR A 97 -3.13 17.00 14.21
N GLY A 98 -2.46 17.98 13.63
CA GLY A 98 -1.49 18.86 14.31
C GLY A 98 -0.25 18.12 14.79
N TYR A 99 0.33 17.24 13.98
CA TYR A 99 1.57 16.54 14.33
C TYR A 99 2.67 16.69 13.26
N GLU A 100 3.90 16.63 13.72
CA GLU A 100 5.10 16.36 12.94
C GLU A 100 5.87 15.24 13.63
N THR A 101 6.09 14.14 12.93
CA THR A 101 6.71 12.94 13.50
C THR A 101 7.85 12.48 12.60
N PRO A 102 9.11 12.55 13.06
CA PRO A 102 10.23 12.01 12.31
C PRO A 102 10.19 10.48 12.31
N VAL A 103 10.42 9.90 11.13
CA VAL A 103 10.53 8.45 10.92
C VAL A 103 11.82 8.16 10.15
N GLN A 104 12.36 6.97 10.34
CA GLN A 104 13.56 6.57 9.61
C GLN A 104 13.22 6.00 8.23
N TYR A 105 12.07 5.36 8.07
CA TYR A 105 11.65 4.71 6.84
C TYR A 105 10.20 5.08 6.53
N TRP A 106 9.96 5.59 5.32
CA TRP A 106 8.64 5.96 4.84
C TRP A 106 8.35 5.32 3.49
N MET A 107 7.23 4.62 3.38
CA MET A 107 6.81 3.87 2.19
C MET A 107 5.29 4.07 1.97
N PRO A 108 4.85 5.21 1.37
CA PRO A 108 3.44 5.50 1.15
C PRO A 108 2.83 4.62 0.06
N PHE A 109 1.52 4.32 0.21
CA PHE A 109 0.78 3.51 -0.76
C PHE A 109 -0.56 4.11 -1.20
N VAL A 110 -1.26 4.87 -0.37
CA VAL A 110 -2.54 5.52 -0.75
C VAL A 110 -2.88 6.71 0.16
N LEU A 111 -3.31 7.83 -0.43
CA LEU A 111 -3.89 8.99 0.28
C LEU A 111 -3.14 9.41 1.56
N GLY A 112 -1.82 9.41 1.51
CA GLY A 112 -0.98 9.73 2.67
C GLY A 112 -0.84 8.62 3.71
N GLN A 113 -1.45 7.46 3.50
CA GLN A 113 -1.20 6.26 4.29
C GLN A 113 0.02 5.51 3.74
N GLY A 114 0.84 4.98 4.62
CA GLY A 114 2.06 4.26 4.27
C GLY A 114 2.55 3.36 5.38
N LEU A 115 3.58 2.58 5.07
CA LEU A 115 4.34 1.80 6.04
C LEU A 115 5.47 2.68 6.59
N HIS A 116 5.69 2.66 7.90
CA HIS A 116 6.82 3.37 8.52
C HIS A 116 7.19 2.76 9.88
N ASP A 117 8.41 3.03 10.34
CA ASP A 117 8.83 2.69 11.69
C ASP A 117 8.13 3.55 12.74
N ALA A 118 7.88 2.96 13.90
CA ALA A 118 7.21 3.62 15.02
C ALA A 118 7.90 3.28 16.34
N ASN A 119 9.01 3.95 16.62
CA ASN A 119 9.80 3.72 17.84
C ASN A 119 9.08 4.13 19.13
N TRP A 120 8.01 4.89 19.03
CA TRP A 120 7.14 5.27 20.15
C TRP A 120 6.12 4.18 20.53
N GLN A 121 5.96 3.17 19.67
CA GLN A 121 4.99 2.09 19.87
C GLN A 121 5.61 1.01 20.76
N SER A 122 4.95 0.69 21.87
CA SER A 122 5.46 -0.27 22.83
C SER A 122 5.12 -1.73 22.52
N SER A 123 4.11 -1.95 21.64
CA SER A 123 3.67 -3.28 21.24
C SER A 123 3.10 -3.26 19.84
N PHE A 124 3.27 -4.35 19.11
CA PHE A 124 2.75 -4.55 17.77
C PHE A 124 1.91 -5.83 17.70
N GLY A 125 0.92 -5.84 16.81
CA GLY A 125 0.00 -6.97 16.66
C GLY A 125 -1.16 -6.96 17.65
N GLY A 126 -2.03 -7.97 17.55
CA GLY A 126 -3.17 -8.19 18.42
C GLY A 126 -4.16 -7.02 18.46
N SER A 127 -4.54 -6.59 19.66
CA SER A 127 -5.53 -5.53 19.86
C SER A 127 -4.94 -4.13 20.05
N ALA A 128 -3.62 -3.95 19.87
CA ALA A 128 -2.95 -2.66 20.11
C ALA A 128 -3.57 -1.52 19.29
N TYR A 129 -3.97 -1.77 18.04
CA TYR A 129 -4.60 -0.78 17.16
C TYR A 129 -5.94 -0.22 17.67
N LEU A 130 -6.65 -0.94 18.54
CA LEU A 130 -7.93 -0.49 19.11
C LEU A 130 -7.77 0.68 20.09
N SER A 131 -6.61 0.84 20.69
CA SER A 131 -6.33 1.88 21.71
C SER A 131 -5.21 2.84 21.30
N SER A 132 -4.24 2.38 20.53
CA SER A 132 -3.06 3.15 20.08
C SER A 132 -2.89 3.14 18.55
N GLY A 133 -3.98 2.92 17.81
CA GLY A 133 -3.99 2.94 16.36
C GLY A 133 -3.60 4.30 15.78
N SER A 134 -2.99 4.28 14.61
CA SER A 134 -2.53 5.45 13.88
C SER A 134 -3.69 6.25 13.26
N HIS A 135 -3.37 7.22 12.41
CA HIS A 135 -4.33 7.95 11.56
C HIS A 135 -4.48 7.33 10.16
N GLY A 136 -4.21 6.02 10.04
CA GLY A 136 -4.33 5.26 8.81
C GLY A 136 -3.02 4.61 8.34
N CYS A 137 -1.88 5.12 8.76
CA CYS A 137 -0.59 4.50 8.49
C CYS A 137 -0.44 3.15 9.19
N VAL A 138 0.51 2.37 8.74
CA VAL A 138 0.89 1.07 9.32
C VAL A 138 2.21 1.22 10.07
N ASN A 139 2.12 1.20 11.37
CA ASN A 139 3.26 1.28 12.27
C ASN A 139 3.99 -0.06 12.34
N LEU A 140 5.29 -0.05 12.16
CA LEU A 140 6.18 -1.22 12.17
C LEU A 140 7.24 -1.09 13.27
N PRO A 141 7.75 -2.21 13.82
CA PRO A 141 9.04 -2.23 14.51
C PRO A 141 10.13 -1.67 13.60
N THR A 142 11.07 -0.89 14.14
CA THR A 142 12.07 -0.18 13.33
C THR A 142 12.96 -1.13 12.52
N ASP A 143 13.34 -2.27 13.06
CA ASP A 143 14.12 -3.30 12.36
C ASP A 143 13.34 -3.93 11.22
N GLN A 144 12.03 -4.14 11.38
CA GLN A 144 11.16 -4.68 10.34
C GLN A 144 10.90 -3.64 9.24
N ALA A 145 10.70 -2.38 9.62
CA ALA A 145 10.59 -1.28 8.65
C ALA A 145 11.87 -1.17 7.81
N ALA A 146 13.04 -1.27 8.42
CA ALA A 146 14.33 -1.28 7.73
C ALA A 146 14.45 -2.45 6.74
N LEU A 147 14.07 -3.64 7.17
CA LEU A 147 14.11 -4.84 6.34
C LEU A 147 13.14 -4.69 5.14
N ILE A 148 11.88 -4.33 5.37
CA ILE A 148 10.89 -4.13 4.32
C ILE A 148 11.35 -3.05 3.34
N TYR A 149 11.85 -1.93 3.85
CA TYR A 149 12.39 -0.83 3.04
C TYR A 149 13.51 -1.28 2.10
N SER A 150 14.33 -2.24 2.51
CA SER A 150 15.43 -2.76 1.69
C SER A 150 14.96 -3.61 0.50
N TYR A 151 13.74 -4.15 0.55
CA TYR A 151 13.18 -5.02 -0.49
C TYR A 151 12.20 -4.33 -1.43
N VAL A 152 11.39 -3.39 -0.90
CA VAL A 152 10.35 -2.73 -1.70
C VAL A 152 10.92 -1.57 -2.50
N GLU A 153 10.30 -1.32 -3.66
CA GLU A 153 10.56 -0.16 -4.51
C GLU A 153 9.23 0.47 -4.94
N ALA A 154 9.29 1.64 -5.60
CA ALA A 154 8.10 2.22 -6.22
C ALA A 154 7.44 1.21 -7.17
N GLY A 155 6.14 1.03 -7.04
CA GLY A 155 5.38 0.02 -7.77
C GLY A 155 5.28 -1.34 -7.08
N TYR A 156 5.98 -1.59 -5.96
CA TYR A 156 5.88 -2.87 -5.23
C TYR A 156 4.45 -3.08 -4.71
N PRO A 157 3.79 -4.20 -5.03
CA PRO A 157 2.40 -4.43 -4.65
C PRO A 157 2.21 -4.54 -3.14
N ILE A 158 1.10 -4.01 -2.66
CA ILE A 158 0.63 -4.20 -1.28
C ILE A 158 -0.86 -4.54 -1.27
N ILE A 159 -1.21 -5.64 -0.62
CA ILE A 159 -2.58 -6.15 -0.48
C ILE A 159 -2.99 -6.00 0.99
N ILE A 160 -4.08 -5.28 1.24
CA ILE A 160 -4.60 -4.97 2.58
C ILE A 160 -6.04 -5.45 2.71
N TYR A 161 -6.32 -6.33 3.68
CA TYR A 161 -7.64 -6.90 3.93
C TYR A 161 -8.00 -7.05 5.41
#